data_1a85a011c3bb788f1b2cae3e3bbcce6d
#
_entry.id   1a85a011c3bb788f1b2cae3e3bbcce6d
#
_cell.length_a   1.000
_cell.length_b   1.000
_cell.length_c   1.000
_cell.angle_alpha   90.00
_cell.angle_beta   90.00
_cell.angle_gamma   90.00
#
_symmetry.space_group_name_H-M   'P 1'
#
loop_
_entity.id
_entity.type
_entity.pdbx_description
1 polymer ?
#
loop_
_entity_poly.entity_id
_entity_poly.type
_entity_poly.pdbx_seq_one_letter_code
_entity_poly.pdbx_strand_id
1 'polypeptide(L)'
;MNDAQKIALIASFLLRYPDATWYDELQEWKGDATSVAHPQLRQALVEFFDYVEETPRKEFEDQYVRTFDFSQNTNMYLSTYELQGTGEQAEELVKFKAFFLENGYDLPKEMPDFVPAILELCALIEEDKAQEIYEYCKPKLEYIRERFIEAKLPYAFLFDIILSVANGLEDGVL
;
A
#
# COMPACT_ATOMS: atom_id res chain seq x y z
N MET A 1 -8.28 7.97 -15.41
CA MET A 1 -7.79 7.66 -14.07
C MET A 1 -6.90 8.80 -13.61
N ASN A 2 -7.17 9.36 -12.43
CA ASN A 2 -6.36 10.45 -11.88
C ASN A 2 -5.08 9.92 -11.21
N ASP A 3 -4.19 10.83 -10.79
CA ASP A 3 -2.92 10.43 -10.15
C ASP A 3 -3.13 9.60 -8.89
N ALA A 4 -4.08 9.98 -8.04
CA ALA A 4 -4.34 9.25 -6.80
C ALA A 4 -4.71 7.79 -7.08
N GLN A 5 -5.54 7.55 -8.07
CA GLN A 5 -5.95 6.21 -8.47
C GLN A 5 -4.77 5.42 -9.07
N LYS A 6 -4.00 6.05 -9.95
CA LYS A 6 -2.81 5.42 -10.54
C LYS A 6 -1.80 5.02 -9.47
N ILE A 7 -1.49 5.94 -8.57
CA ILE A 7 -0.52 5.71 -7.50
C ILE A 7 -0.99 4.58 -6.57
N ALA A 8 -2.29 4.56 -6.23
CA ALA A 8 -2.84 3.50 -5.38
C ALA A 8 -2.67 2.12 -6.02
N LEU A 9 -2.95 1.99 -7.32
CA LEU A 9 -2.77 0.72 -8.03
C LEU A 9 -1.31 0.31 -8.11
N ILE A 10 -0.43 1.25 -8.42
CA ILE A 10 1.02 0.98 -8.50
C ILE A 10 1.55 0.55 -7.13
N ALA A 11 1.19 1.26 -6.07
CA ALA A 11 1.60 0.91 -4.71
C ALA A 11 1.06 -0.47 -4.30
N SER A 12 -0.18 -0.78 -4.65
CA SER A 12 -0.75 -2.10 -4.41
C SER A 12 0.09 -3.19 -5.08
N PHE A 13 0.47 -2.99 -6.34
CA PHE A 13 1.35 -3.92 -7.04
C PHE A 13 2.69 -4.08 -6.34
N LEU A 14 3.33 -2.97 -5.97
CA LEU A 14 4.67 -2.99 -5.36
C LEU A 14 4.68 -3.65 -3.98
N LEU A 15 3.55 -3.69 -3.28
CA LEU A 15 3.43 -4.33 -1.97
C LEU A 15 3.10 -5.81 -2.04
N ARG A 16 2.84 -6.36 -3.23
CA ARG A 16 2.53 -7.79 -3.37
C ARG A 16 3.79 -8.63 -3.50
N TYR A 17 3.65 -9.93 -3.25
CA TYR A 17 4.77 -10.87 -3.27
C TYR A 17 5.43 -10.90 -4.67
N PRO A 18 6.76 -10.74 -4.75
CA PRO A 18 7.47 -10.64 -6.02
C PRO A 18 7.77 -12.02 -6.63
N ASP A 19 6.74 -12.71 -7.10
CA ASP A 19 6.88 -13.97 -7.82
C ASP A 19 7.23 -13.74 -9.30
N ALA A 20 7.31 -14.79 -10.08
CA ALA A 20 7.65 -14.69 -11.50
C ALA A 20 6.67 -13.83 -12.29
N THR A 21 5.37 -13.96 -12.03
CA THR A 21 4.33 -13.17 -12.68
C THR A 21 4.49 -11.69 -12.34
N TRP A 22 4.80 -11.38 -11.10
CA TRP A 22 5.05 -10.01 -10.65
C TRP A 22 6.21 -9.39 -11.44
N TYR A 23 7.32 -10.12 -11.61
CA TYR A 23 8.46 -9.63 -12.39
C TYR A 23 8.12 -9.49 -13.88
N ASP A 24 7.26 -10.33 -14.41
CA ASP A 24 6.80 -10.20 -15.80
C ASP A 24 6.02 -8.90 -16.02
N GLU A 25 5.30 -8.44 -15.01
CA GLU A 25 4.50 -7.20 -15.07
C GLU A 25 5.28 -5.95 -14.66
N LEU A 26 6.47 -6.09 -14.12
CA LEU A 26 7.23 -4.98 -13.52
C LEU A 26 7.44 -3.81 -14.47
N GLN A 27 7.82 -4.08 -15.72
CA GLN A 27 8.09 -3.03 -16.71
C GLN A 27 6.83 -2.27 -17.11
N GLU A 28 5.71 -2.95 -17.21
CA GLU A 28 4.42 -2.32 -17.52
C GLU A 28 4.02 -1.36 -16.40
N TRP A 29 4.11 -1.81 -15.15
CA TRP A 29 3.81 -0.96 -13.99
C TRP A 29 4.77 0.22 -13.86
N LYS A 30 6.04 0.00 -14.18
CA LYS A 30 7.02 1.11 -14.22
C LYS A 30 6.62 2.13 -15.28
N GLY A 31 6.16 1.69 -16.45
CA GLY A 31 5.64 2.56 -17.48
C GLY A 31 4.46 3.40 -17.00
N ASP A 32 3.54 2.78 -16.26
CA ASP A 32 2.41 3.50 -15.66
C ASP A 32 2.90 4.54 -14.65
N ALA A 33 3.93 4.23 -13.88
CA ALA A 33 4.52 5.18 -12.94
C ALA A 33 5.06 6.43 -13.63
N THR A 34 5.64 6.27 -14.82
CA THR A 34 6.14 7.43 -15.60
C THR A 34 5.02 8.33 -16.10
N SER A 35 3.77 7.84 -16.13
CA SER A 35 2.61 8.62 -16.55
C SER A 35 1.96 9.45 -15.44
N VAL A 36 2.43 9.32 -14.20
CA VAL A 36 1.93 10.12 -13.08
C VAL A 36 2.29 11.59 -13.32
N ALA A 37 1.30 12.48 -13.22
CA ALA A 37 1.50 13.90 -13.52
C ALA A 37 2.28 14.62 -12.44
N HIS A 38 2.07 14.28 -11.16
CA HIS A 38 2.77 14.91 -10.03
C HIS A 38 4.26 14.57 -10.08
N PRO A 39 5.16 15.57 -10.32
CA PRO A 39 6.56 15.26 -10.60
C PRO A 39 7.32 14.56 -9.47
N GLN A 40 7.09 14.98 -8.24
CA GLN A 40 7.79 14.42 -7.08
C GLN A 40 7.38 12.99 -6.82
N LEU A 41 6.08 12.70 -6.92
CA LEU A 41 5.57 11.34 -6.71
C LEU A 41 5.96 10.42 -7.86
N ARG A 42 5.94 10.92 -9.09
CA ARG A 42 6.44 10.18 -10.24
C ARG A 42 7.90 9.78 -10.04
N GLN A 43 8.74 10.72 -9.66
CA GLN A 43 10.15 10.45 -9.41
C GLN A 43 10.34 9.43 -8.30
N ALA A 44 9.60 9.58 -7.20
CA ALA A 44 9.68 8.67 -6.06
C ALA A 44 9.30 7.24 -6.46
N LEU A 45 8.25 7.08 -7.25
CA LEU A 45 7.83 5.77 -7.74
C LEU A 45 8.90 5.15 -8.65
N VAL A 46 9.42 5.92 -9.60
CA VAL A 46 10.45 5.44 -10.52
C VAL A 46 11.71 5.01 -9.74
N GLU A 47 12.10 5.77 -8.73
CA GLU A 47 13.24 5.40 -7.87
C GLU A 47 13.00 4.07 -7.16
N PHE A 48 11.78 3.81 -6.71
CA PHE A 48 11.48 2.53 -6.09
C PHE A 48 11.56 1.37 -7.11
N PHE A 49 11.06 1.58 -8.32
CA PHE A 49 11.21 0.57 -9.39
C PHE A 49 12.69 0.34 -9.73
N ASP A 50 13.50 1.40 -9.79
CA ASP A 50 14.94 1.27 -10.02
C ASP A 50 15.59 0.45 -8.91
N TYR A 51 15.23 0.70 -7.66
CA TYR A 51 15.70 -0.09 -6.53
C TYR A 51 15.38 -1.58 -6.70
N VAL A 52 14.16 -1.91 -7.11
CA VAL A 52 13.77 -3.31 -7.36
C VAL A 52 14.62 -3.91 -8.47
N GLU A 53 14.80 -3.19 -9.57
CA GLU A 53 15.57 -3.70 -10.71
C GLU A 53 17.05 -3.88 -10.40
N GLU A 54 17.62 -3.00 -9.59
CA GLU A 54 19.04 -3.04 -9.20
C GLU A 54 19.31 -4.09 -8.13
N THR A 55 18.29 -4.58 -7.44
CA THR A 55 18.43 -5.60 -6.41
C THR A 55 18.27 -6.99 -7.03
N PRO A 56 19.19 -7.94 -6.78
CA PRO A 56 19.01 -9.31 -7.26
C PRO A 56 17.65 -9.88 -6.82
N ARG A 57 16.97 -10.60 -7.72
CA ARG A 57 15.62 -11.10 -7.47
C ARG A 57 15.51 -11.89 -6.17
N LYS A 58 16.45 -12.80 -5.94
CA LYS A 58 16.43 -13.62 -4.74
C LYS A 58 16.59 -12.77 -3.48
N GLU A 59 17.45 -11.78 -3.52
CA GLU A 59 17.67 -10.88 -2.40
C GLU A 59 16.42 -10.06 -2.10
N PHE A 60 15.76 -9.54 -3.14
CA PHE A 60 14.52 -8.77 -2.98
C PHE A 60 13.40 -9.66 -2.44
N GLU A 61 13.27 -10.88 -2.95
CA GLU A 61 12.29 -11.85 -2.47
C GLU A 61 12.52 -12.19 -0.99
N ASP A 62 13.77 -12.48 -0.61
CA ASP A 62 14.13 -12.80 0.77
C ASP A 62 13.82 -11.60 1.70
N GLN A 63 14.10 -10.40 1.25
CA GLN A 63 13.77 -9.18 2.00
C GLN A 63 12.27 -9.04 2.21
N TYR A 64 11.48 -9.28 1.16
CA TYR A 64 10.01 -9.24 1.25
C TYR A 64 9.50 -10.24 2.27
N VAL A 65 9.95 -11.48 2.18
CA VAL A 65 9.52 -12.56 3.09
C VAL A 65 9.87 -12.22 4.54
N ARG A 66 11.10 -11.75 4.79
CA ARG A 66 11.51 -11.36 6.14
C ARG A 66 10.67 -10.18 6.68
N THR A 67 10.34 -9.24 5.79
CA THR A 67 9.58 -8.05 6.18
C THR A 67 8.14 -8.39 6.52
N PHE A 68 7.46 -9.18 5.68
CA PHE A 68 6.01 -9.32 5.75
C PHE A 68 5.52 -10.67 6.28
N ASP A 69 6.29 -11.74 6.09
CA ASP A 69 5.83 -13.08 6.46
C ASP A 69 6.35 -13.56 7.81
N PHE A 70 7.55 -13.11 8.20
CA PHE A 70 8.19 -13.59 9.43
C PHE A 70 8.33 -12.55 10.52
N SER A 71 7.81 -11.34 10.31
CA SER A 71 7.87 -10.29 11.33
C SER A 71 6.48 -10.04 11.91
N GLN A 72 6.38 -10.01 13.24
CA GLN A 72 5.16 -9.58 13.91
C GLN A 72 5.04 -8.05 13.96
N ASN A 73 6.14 -7.36 13.72
CA ASN A 73 6.22 -5.91 13.84
C ASN A 73 6.06 -5.18 12.51
N THR A 74 6.19 -5.89 11.39
CA THR A 74 6.04 -5.32 10.06
C THR A 74 5.18 -6.24 9.22
N ASN A 75 3.93 -5.88 8.98
CA ASN A 75 3.02 -6.59 8.11
C ASN A 75 2.06 -5.59 7.46
N MET A 76 1.24 -6.05 6.53
CA MET A 76 0.34 -5.20 5.76
C MET A 76 -1.12 -5.30 6.19
N TYR A 77 -1.39 -5.75 7.42
CA TYR A 77 -2.74 -5.89 7.95
C TYR A 77 -2.98 -4.81 9.00
N LEU A 78 -3.79 -3.82 8.65
CA LEU A 78 -3.94 -2.59 9.43
C LEU A 78 -4.51 -2.82 10.83
N SER A 79 -5.35 -3.84 11.02
CA SER A 79 -5.99 -4.09 12.31
C SER A 79 -5.09 -4.76 13.34
N THR A 80 -3.86 -5.15 12.97
CA THR A 80 -2.97 -5.90 13.89
C THR A 80 -2.07 -5.01 14.73
N TYR A 81 -1.97 -3.71 14.43
CA TYR A 81 -0.92 -2.85 14.99
C TYR A 81 -1.27 -2.19 16.30
N GLU A 82 -2.53 -1.82 16.53
CA GLU A 82 -2.92 -1.03 17.68
C GLU A 82 -3.84 -1.75 18.65
N LEU A 83 -4.29 -2.95 18.30
CA LEU A 83 -5.35 -3.62 19.03
C LEU A 83 -4.79 -4.63 20.02
N GLN A 84 -5.33 -4.62 21.24
CA GLN A 84 -4.85 -5.44 22.33
C GLN A 84 -5.76 -6.64 22.65
N GLY A 85 -6.81 -6.86 21.87
CA GLY A 85 -7.73 -7.96 22.11
C GLY A 85 -8.39 -8.46 20.85
N THR A 86 -8.79 -9.73 20.84
CA THR A 86 -9.46 -10.36 19.70
C THR A 86 -10.82 -9.73 19.38
N GLY A 87 -11.51 -9.20 20.41
CA GLY A 87 -12.79 -8.51 20.21
C GLY A 87 -12.65 -7.21 19.44
N GLU A 88 -11.65 -6.41 19.79
CA GLU A 88 -11.36 -5.15 19.11
C GLU A 88 -10.96 -5.39 17.66
N GLN A 89 -10.13 -6.40 17.41
CA GLN A 89 -9.74 -6.76 16.05
C GLN A 89 -10.95 -7.19 15.23
N ALA A 90 -11.87 -7.95 15.80
CA ALA A 90 -13.07 -8.38 15.12
C ALA A 90 -13.96 -7.20 14.73
N GLU A 91 -14.10 -6.20 15.60
CA GLU A 91 -14.86 -4.97 15.30
C GLU A 91 -14.20 -4.17 14.16
N GLU A 92 -12.87 -4.04 14.18
CA GLU A 92 -12.13 -3.38 13.11
C GLU A 92 -12.31 -4.10 11.78
N LEU A 93 -12.23 -5.42 11.77
CA LEU A 93 -12.40 -6.19 10.54
C LEU A 93 -13.81 -6.04 9.96
N VAL A 94 -14.84 -5.91 10.79
CA VAL A 94 -16.20 -5.62 10.32
C VAL A 94 -16.23 -4.28 9.59
N LYS A 95 -15.54 -3.28 10.09
CA LYS A 95 -15.47 -1.98 9.43
C LYS A 95 -14.76 -2.04 8.09
N PHE A 96 -13.64 -2.76 8.01
CA PHE A 96 -12.94 -2.96 6.74
C PHE A 96 -13.81 -3.72 5.73
N LYS A 97 -14.54 -4.75 6.17
CA LYS A 97 -15.49 -5.46 5.30
C LYS A 97 -16.54 -4.51 4.73
N ALA A 98 -17.06 -3.61 5.58
CA ALA A 98 -18.08 -2.65 5.16
C ALA A 98 -17.59 -1.75 4.04
N PHE A 99 -16.32 -1.35 4.03
CA PHE A 99 -15.75 -0.55 2.95
C PHE A 99 -15.93 -1.20 1.58
N PHE A 100 -15.70 -2.50 1.48
CA PHE A 100 -15.89 -3.23 0.23
C PHE A 100 -17.36 -3.37 -0.12
N LEU A 101 -18.16 -3.89 0.82
CA LEU A 101 -19.57 -4.23 0.57
C LEU A 101 -20.42 -2.98 0.29
N GLU A 102 -20.21 -1.89 1.01
CA GLU A 102 -20.96 -0.65 0.81
C GLU A 102 -20.64 0.02 -0.53
N ASN A 103 -19.49 -0.27 -1.11
CA ASN A 103 -19.11 0.24 -2.41
C ASN A 103 -19.38 -0.74 -3.56
N GLY A 104 -20.10 -1.83 -3.28
CA GLY A 104 -20.53 -2.77 -4.31
C GLY A 104 -19.49 -3.80 -4.74
N TYR A 105 -18.45 -4.01 -3.95
CA TYR A 105 -17.39 -4.96 -4.27
C TYR A 105 -17.41 -6.15 -3.33
N ASP A 106 -17.00 -7.30 -3.85
CA ASP A 106 -16.83 -8.51 -3.05
C ASP A 106 -15.62 -8.35 -2.13
N LEU A 107 -15.61 -9.15 -1.06
CA LEU A 107 -14.45 -9.18 -0.17
C LEU A 107 -13.22 -9.74 -0.89
N PRO A 108 -12.01 -9.22 -0.58
CA PRO A 108 -10.79 -9.75 -1.17
C PRO A 108 -10.50 -11.17 -0.65
N LYS A 109 -9.60 -11.88 -1.33
CA LYS A 109 -9.17 -13.21 -0.89
C LYS A 109 -8.43 -13.13 0.45
N GLU A 110 -7.65 -12.07 0.63
CA GLU A 110 -6.95 -11.78 1.87
C GLU A 110 -7.95 -11.21 2.88
N MET A 111 -7.49 -10.96 4.11
CA MET A 111 -8.30 -10.26 5.09
C MET A 111 -8.61 -8.84 4.60
N PRO A 112 -9.78 -8.28 4.94
CA PRO A 112 -10.21 -6.98 4.36
C PRO A 112 -9.37 -5.78 4.81
N ASP A 113 -8.51 -5.92 5.81
CA ASP A 113 -7.58 -4.88 6.27
C ASP A 113 -6.22 -4.93 5.58
N PHE A 114 -6.07 -5.78 4.57
CA PHE A 114 -4.83 -5.92 3.80
C PHE A 114 -4.60 -4.67 2.94
N VAL A 115 -3.48 -3.98 3.15
CA VAL A 115 -3.21 -2.69 2.51
C VAL A 115 -3.33 -2.73 0.99
N PRO A 116 -2.72 -3.69 0.26
CA PRO A 116 -2.89 -3.73 -1.19
C PRO A 116 -4.34 -3.81 -1.66
N ALA A 117 -5.18 -4.57 -0.96
CA ALA A 117 -6.60 -4.70 -1.32
C ALA A 117 -7.36 -3.39 -1.09
N ILE A 118 -7.05 -2.68 0.00
CA ILE A 118 -7.65 -1.37 0.30
C ILE A 118 -7.24 -0.34 -0.75
N LEU A 119 -5.98 -0.34 -1.17
CA LEU A 119 -5.50 0.57 -2.22
C LEU A 119 -6.22 0.32 -3.55
N GLU A 120 -6.41 -0.94 -3.91
CA GLU A 120 -7.17 -1.28 -5.12
C GLU A 120 -8.62 -0.79 -5.03
N LEU A 121 -9.26 -0.99 -3.89
CA LEU A 121 -10.62 -0.50 -3.67
C LEU A 121 -10.68 1.03 -3.85
N CYS A 122 -9.79 1.76 -3.20
CA CYS A 122 -9.75 3.21 -3.29
C CYS A 122 -9.51 3.72 -4.71
N ALA A 123 -8.81 2.95 -5.54
CA ALA A 123 -8.58 3.31 -6.94
C ALA A 123 -9.81 3.10 -7.83
N LEU A 124 -10.77 2.29 -7.40
CA LEU A 124 -11.92 1.88 -8.22
C LEU A 124 -13.22 2.62 -7.85
N ILE A 125 -13.25 3.32 -6.74
CA ILE A 125 -14.45 4.00 -6.24
C ILE A 125 -14.33 5.52 -6.41
N GLU A 126 -15.42 6.23 -6.15
CA GLU A 126 -15.45 7.68 -6.25
C GLU A 126 -14.50 8.33 -5.25
N GLU A 127 -13.95 9.47 -5.62
CA GLU A 127 -12.90 10.16 -4.87
C GLU A 127 -13.32 10.47 -3.42
N ASP A 128 -14.55 10.92 -3.21
CA ASP A 128 -15.05 11.23 -1.87
C ASP A 128 -15.15 9.98 -0.98
N LYS A 129 -15.54 8.86 -1.57
CA LYS A 129 -15.59 7.56 -0.88
C LYS A 129 -14.21 7.05 -0.55
N ALA A 130 -13.28 7.15 -1.49
CA ALA A 130 -11.89 6.79 -1.27
C ALA A 130 -11.28 7.63 -0.14
N GLN A 131 -11.58 8.93 -0.12
CA GLN A 131 -11.07 9.82 0.91
C GLN A 131 -11.55 9.43 2.30
N GLU A 132 -12.81 9.02 2.45
CA GLU A 132 -13.34 8.52 3.72
C GLU A 132 -12.52 7.31 4.22
N ILE A 133 -12.20 6.39 3.32
CA ILE A 133 -11.41 5.20 3.66
C ILE A 133 -9.98 5.61 4.05
N TYR A 134 -9.35 6.50 3.29
CA TYR A 134 -8.01 6.98 3.60
C TYR A 134 -7.94 7.68 4.95
N GLU A 135 -8.93 8.52 5.27
CA GLU A 135 -8.98 9.21 6.55
C GLU A 135 -9.05 8.22 7.72
N TYR A 136 -9.82 7.15 7.55
CA TYR A 136 -9.88 6.11 8.55
C TYR A 136 -8.56 5.34 8.70
N CYS A 137 -7.90 5.05 7.57
CA CYS A 137 -6.67 4.27 7.55
C CYS A 137 -5.41 5.07 7.90
N LYS A 138 -5.45 6.39 7.76
CA LYS A 138 -4.27 7.26 7.89
C LYS A 138 -3.45 7.03 9.16
N PRO A 139 -4.03 7.04 10.37
CA PRO A 139 -3.22 6.80 11.58
C PRO A 139 -2.53 5.45 11.58
N LYS A 140 -3.19 4.44 11.03
CA LYS A 140 -2.65 3.08 10.92
C LYS A 140 -1.50 3.01 9.92
N LEU A 141 -1.65 3.70 8.78
CA LEU A 141 -0.59 3.79 7.77
C LEU A 141 0.63 4.53 8.30
N GLU A 142 0.44 5.60 9.06
CA GLU A 142 1.51 6.34 9.70
C GLU A 142 2.27 5.46 10.70
N TYR A 143 1.54 4.66 11.47
CA TYR A 143 2.14 3.74 12.43
C TYR A 143 3.00 2.67 11.73
N ILE A 144 2.49 2.09 10.64
CA ILE A 144 3.25 1.11 9.85
C ILE A 144 4.52 1.75 9.27
N ARG A 145 4.39 2.96 8.74
CA ARG A 145 5.54 3.71 8.20
C ARG A 145 6.64 3.87 9.25
N GLU A 146 6.28 4.24 10.48
CA GLU A 146 7.24 4.39 11.56
C GLU A 146 7.95 3.06 11.86
N ARG A 147 7.21 1.95 11.84
CA ARG A 147 7.79 0.63 12.06
C ARG A 147 8.81 0.28 10.98
N PHE A 148 8.51 0.61 9.74
CA PHE A 148 9.47 0.40 8.64
C PHE A 148 10.71 1.28 8.79
N ILE A 149 10.56 2.51 9.24
CA ILE A 149 11.70 3.41 9.50
C ILE A 149 12.59 2.82 10.59
N GLU A 150 12.01 2.38 11.70
CA GLU A 150 12.75 1.76 12.81
C GLU A 150 13.52 0.53 12.35
N ALA A 151 12.92 -0.27 11.47
CA ALA A 151 13.53 -1.48 10.93
C ALA A 151 14.46 -1.20 9.75
N LYS A 152 14.59 0.06 9.32
CA LYS A 152 15.42 0.50 8.18
C LYS A 152 15.05 -0.21 6.87
N LEU A 153 13.76 -0.34 6.61
CA LEU A 153 13.25 -1.01 5.42
C LEU A 153 12.87 0.01 4.34
N PRO A 154 13.16 -0.27 3.07
CA PRO A 154 12.84 0.66 1.97
C PRO A 154 11.34 0.87 1.76
N TYR A 155 10.50 -0.02 2.29
CA TYR A 155 9.06 0.12 2.22
C TYR A 155 8.54 1.38 2.93
N ALA A 156 9.29 1.96 3.88
CA ALA A 156 8.94 3.24 4.48
C ALA A 156 8.75 4.32 3.43
N PHE A 157 9.61 4.32 2.41
CA PHE A 157 9.53 5.27 1.30
C PHE A 157 8.24 5.09 0.49
N LEU A 158 7.85 3.85 0.25
CA LEU A 158 6.60 3.55 -0.45
C LEU A 158 5.38 4.00 0.38
N PHE A 159 5.43 3.85 1.70
CA PHE A 159 4.37 4.33 2.58
C PHE A 159 4.30 5.86 2.63
N ASP A 160 5.42 6.57 2.43
CA ASP A 160 5.39 8.03 2.24
C ASP A 160 4.55 8.40 1.02
N ILE A 161 4.71 7.66 -0.06
CA ILE A 161 3.94 7.87 -1.30
C ILE A 161 2.45 7.61 -1.04
N ILE A 162 2.13 6.51 -0.36
CA ILE A 162 0.75 6.16 -0.01
C ILE A 162 0.11 7.23 0.87
N LEU A 163 0.85 7.73 1.87
CA LEU A 163 0.35 8.79 2.74
C LEU A 163 0.13 10.10 2.00
N SER A 164 0.92 10.40 0.97
CA SER A 164 0.68 11.56 0.11
C SER A 164 -0.66 11.45 -0.59
N VAL A 165 -1.02 10.26 -1.07
CA VAL A 165 -2.34 10.01 -1.66
C VAL A 165 -3.44 10.17 -0.61
N ALA A 166 -3.25 9.59 0.58
CA ALA A 166 -4.23 9.68 1.66
C ALA A 166 -4.46 11.13 2.12
N ASN A 167 -3.46 12.00 1.96
CA ASN A 167 -3.55 13.42 2.29
C ASN A 167 -4.06 14.29 1.12
N GLY A 168 -4.50 13.68 0.02
CA GLY A 168 -5.11 14.40 -1.10
C GLY A 168 -4.13 15.00 -2.09
N LEU A 169 -2.86 14.64 -2.06
CA LEU A 169 -1.79 15.13 -2.94
C LEU A 169 -1.54 16.64 -2.84
N GLU A 170 -2.08 17.31 -1.84
CA GLU A 170 -2.05 18.77 -1.76
C GLU A 170 -0.71 19.34 -1.33
N ASP A 171 0.07 18.60 -0.57
CA ASP A 171 1.35 19.07 -0.07
C ASP A 171 2.45 18.11 -0.48
N GLY A 172 3.47 18.65 -1.12
CA GLY A 172 4.68 17.89 -1.43
C GLY A 172 5.33 17.43 -0.13
N VAL A 173 4.91 16.28 0.36
CA VAL A 173 5.37 15.72 1.62
C VAL A 173 6.75 15.06 1.48
N LEU A 174 7.23 14.91 0.25
CA LEU A 174 8.52 14.30 -0.02
C LEU A 174 9.63 15.32 -0.10
#